data_5eb0094608666c7b28e4708aedfe2f3b
#
_entry.id   5eb0094608666c7b28e4708aedfe2f3b
#
_cell.length_a   1.000
_cell.length_b   1.000
_cell.length_c   1.000
_cell.angle_alpha   90.00
_cell.angle_beta   90.00
_cell.angle_gamma   90.00
#
_symmetry.space_group_name_H-M   'P 1'
#
loop_
_entity.id
_entity.type
_entity.pdbx_description
1 polymer ?
#
loop_
_entity_poly.entity_id
_entity_poly.type
_entity_poly.pdbx_seq_one_letter_code
_entity_poly.pdbx_strand_id
1 'polypeptide(L)'
;MSALRRSLAVSALVVAAVGSFAHAADPKLPRDGWVSWDVPAFDGAPAWCCFSWKSRDGAPASCKLDGHDSSYGTRHDEKTDAVTVYARTTAGKVDRLRVYSATCPVEARTPIEDQAVTSDESARWLIAQVAAADSDAGARRRLADDALAALSMHRGDLARDGLIKIGNADPLGDLRSKAWFWLAMTGASDAESAISAAVRKDPDDHVREEAVFALSRLPEERGTRALIATAEDQSLSREQRKRAVFWLSQSESGAALAYLDRILAATPATR
;
A
#
# COMPACT_ATOMS: atom_id res chain seq x y z
N MET A 1 53.34 45.45 -49.58
CA MET A 1 53.68 44.12 -49.02
C MET A 1 52.66 43.86 -47.93
N SER A 2 51.53 43.24 -48.24
CA SER A 2 50.38 42.98 -47.33
C SER A 2 50.35 41.51 -47.02
N ALA A 3 50.47 41.17 -45.73
CA ALA A 3 50.38 39.82 -45.22
C ALA A 3 48.96 39.51 -44.84
N LEU A 4 48.34 38.60 -45.57
CA LEU A 4 47.03 38.03 -45.24
C LEU A 4 47.17 37.03 -44.06
N ARG A 5 46.56 37.30 -42.93
CA ARG A 5 46.37 36.34 -41.86
C ARG A 5 45.07 35.53 -42.11
N ARG A 6 45.20 34.23 -42.36
CA ARG A 6 44.10 33.28 -42.41
C ARG A 6 43.78 32.84 -40.98
N SER A 7 42.60 33.19 -40.50
CA SER A 7 42.03 32.66 -39.26
C SER A 7 41.35 31.32 -39.57
N LEU A 8 41.83 30.26 -38.96
CA LEU A 8 41.19 28.93 -38.97
C LEU A 8 40.15 28.92 -37.83
N ALA A 9 38.85 28.87 -38.21
CA ALA A 9 37.76 28.63 -37.27
C ALA A 9 37.68 27.14 -37.02
N VAL A 10 37.97 26.72 -35.79
CA VAL A 10 37.70 25.35 -35.30
C VAL A 10 36.27 25.27 -34.84
N SER A 11 35.41 24.66 -35.65
CA SER A 11 34.04 24.33 -35.25
C SER A 11 34.06 23.12 -34.31
N ALA A 12 33.82 23.34 -33.04
CA ALA A 12 33.59 22.27 -32.08
C ALA A 12 32.19 21.71 -32.27
N LEU A 13 32.11 20.47 -32.77
CA LEU A 13 30.87 19.69 -32.83
C LEU A 13 30.52 19.26 -31.38
N VAL A 14 29.52 19.90 -30.75
CA VAL A 14 28.92 19.40 -29.53
C VAL A 14 27.97 18.28 -29.89
N VAL A 15 28.41 17.03 -29.73
CA VAL A 15 27.53 15.86 -29.79
C VAL A 15 26.71 15.85 -28.50
N ALA A 16 25.49 16.34 -28.58
CA ALA A 16 24.50 16.15 -27.54
C ALA A 16 24.15 14.65 -27.46
N ALA A 17 24.67 13.97 -26.43
CA ALA A 17 24.20 12.64 -26.07
C ALA A 17 22.74 12.76 -25.65
N VAL A 18 21.82 12.50 -26.58
CA VAL A 18 20.40 12.28 -26.26
C VAL A 18 20.35 10.97 -25.51
N GLY A 19 20.40 11.06 -24.16
CA GLY A 19 20.12 9.93 -23.30
C GLY A 19 18.73 9.42 -23.66
N SER A 20 18.64 8.24 -24.26
CA SER A 20 17.39 7.52 -24.40
C SER A 20 16.89 7.26 -22.98
N PHE A 21 15.93 8.06 -22.52
CA PHE A 21 15.09 7.68 -21.38
C PHE A 21 14.38 6.41 -21.84
N ALA A 22 14.84 5.26 -21.36
CA ALA A 22 14.12 4.01 -21.52
C ALA A 22 12.70 4.29 -21.01
N HIS A 23 11.73 4.21 -21.90
CA HIS A 23 10.32 4.29 -21.50
C HIS A 23 10.11 3.13 -20.54
N ALA A 24 9.71 3.45 -19.32
CA ALA A 24 9.29 2.46 -18.34
C ALA A 24 8.24 1.57 -19.00
N ALA A 25 8.56 0.30 -19.17
CA ALA A 25 7.68 -0.63 -19.85
C ALA A 25 6.72 -1.24 -18.82
N ASP A 26 5.43 -1.17 -19.10
CA ASP A 26 4.44 -1.93 -18.33
C ASP A 26 4.76 -3.43 -18.39
N PRO A 27 4.39 -4.23 -17.37
CA PRO A 27 4.51 -5.67 -17.42
C PRO A 27 3.90 -6.24 -18.71
N LYS A 28 4.62 -7.13 -19.39
CA LYS A 28 4.11 -7.78 -20.60
C LYS A 28 3.11 -8.85 -20.23
N LEU A 29 1.84 -8.57 -20.44
CA LEU A 29 0.76 -9.47 -20.08
C LEU A 29 0.48 -10.46 -21.22
N PRO A 30 0.44 -11.78 -20.97
CA PRO A 30 0.01 -12.78 -21.94
C PRO A 30 -1.49 -12.61 -22.21
N ARG A 31 -2.00 -13.28 -23.23
CA ARG A 31 -3.46 -13.34 -23.45
C ARG A 31 -4.17 -14.09 -22.34
N ASP A 32 -3.62 -15.20 -21.91
CA ASP A 32 -4.14 -16.07 -20.86
C ASP A 32 -3.00 -16.66 -20.04
N GLY A 33 -3.07 -16.61 -18.73
CA GLY A 33 -2.05 -17.18 -17.84
C GLY A 33 -1.58 -16.26 -16.73
N TRP A 34 -0.56 -16.70 -16.03
CA TRP A 34 0.07 -15.98 -14.92
C TRP A 34 1.41 -15.40 -15.34
N VAL A 35 1.66 -14.18 -14.89
CA VAL A 35 2.99 -13.57 -14.87
C VAL A 35 3.38 -13.22 -13.46
N SER A 36 4.68 -13.15 -13.18
CA SER A 36 5.22 -12.72 -11.90
C SER A 36 6.41 -11.79 -12.08
N TRP A 37 6.68 -10.99 -11.06
CA TRP A 37 7.91 -10.22 -10.92
C TRP A 37 8.18 -9.91 -9.46
N ASP A 38 9.46 -9.86 -9.13
CA ASP A 38 9.93 -9.52 -7.80
C ASP A 38 10.19 -8.03 -7.67
N VAL A 39 9.83 -7.47 -6.52
CA VAL A 39 10.15 -6.09 -6.15
C VAL A 39 10.66 -6.01 -4.73
N PRO A 40 11.55 -5.06 -4.40
CA PRO A 40 11.96 -4.81 -3.03
C PRO A 40 10.76 -4.44 -2.15
N ALA A 41 10.63 -5.08 -0.99
CA ALA A 41 9.64 -4.73 0.01
C ALA A 41 10.08 -3.50 0.82
N PHE A 42 9.13 -2.76 1.43
CA PHE A 42 9.46 -1.66 2.32
C PHE A 42 10.23 -2.16 3.55
N ASP A 43 11.03 -1.30 4.19
CA ASP A 43 11.90 -1.68 5.30
C ASP A 43 11.10 -2.18 6.50
N GLY A 44 11.38 -3.39 6.92
CA GLY A 44 10.69 -4.05 8.02
C GLY A 44 9.33 -4.66 7.64
N ALA A 45 9.03 -4.80 6.35
CA ALA A 45 7.83 -5.45 5.88
C ALA A 45 7.64 -6.84 6.52
N PRO A 46 6.44 -7.15 7.04
CA PRO A 46 6.17 -8.49 7.58
C PRO A 46 6.16 -9.52 6.45
N ALA A 47 6.58 -10.74 6.76
CA ALA A 47 6.44 -11.84 5.82
C ALA A 47 4.95 -12.13 5.57
N TRP A 48 4.57 -12.20 4.31
CA TRP A 48 3.19 -12.41 3.88
C TRP A 48 3.10 -13.67 3.04
N CYS A 49 2.76 -14.79 3.71
CA CYS A 49 2.63 -16.11 3.11
C CYS A 49 1.30 -16.78 3.49
N CYS A 50 1.00 -17.88 2.87
CA CYS A 50 -0.14 -18.69 3.22
C CYS A 50 0.23 -19.67 4.35
N PHE A 51 -0.73 -19.95 5.25
CA PHE A 51 -0.56 -20.88 6.36
C PHE A 51 -1.64 -21.94 6.35
N SER A 52 -1.28 -23.15 6.78
CA SER A 52 -2.24 -24.20 6.99
C SER A 52 -2.70 -24.21 8.45
N TRP A 53 -3.99 -23.97 8.69
CA TRP A 53 -4.61 -24.10 10.02
C TRP A 53 -4.61 -25.55 10.55
N LYS A 54 -4.35 -26.53 9.67
CA LYS A 54 -4.29 -27.96 10.03
C LYS A 54 -2.92 -28.37 10.59
N SER A 55 -1.89 -27.55 10.40
CA SER A 55 -0.55 -27.81 10.91
C SER A 55 -0.44 -27.24 12.33
N ARG A 56 -0.19 -28.08 13.32
CA ARG A 56 0.04 -27.65 14.71
C ARG A 56 1.22 -26.69 14.86
N ASP A 57 2.15 -26.73 13.93
CA ASP A 57 3.41 -26.00 13.98
C ASP A 57 3.38 -24.71 13.13
N GLY A 58 2.21 -24.32 12.58
CA GLY A 58 2.09 -23.12 11.73
C GLY A 58 3.02 -23.17 10.51
N ALA A 59 3.31 -24.36 9.98
CA ALA A 59 4.17 -24.50 8.82
C ALA A 59 3.62 -23.74 7.61
N PRO A 60 4.49 -23.09 6.82
CA PRO A 60 4.06 -22.42 5.59
C PRO A 60 3.32 -23.41 4.68
N ALA A 61 2.14 -23.03 4.23
CA ALA A 61 1.43 -23.77 3.21
C ALA A 61 1.72 -23.11 1.85
N SER A 62 1.69 -23.92 0.78
CA SER A 62 1.78 -23.37 -0.56
C SER A 62 0.57 -22.48 -0.86
N CYS A 63 0.82 -21.26 -1.35
CA CYS A 63 -0.21 -20.31 -1.76
C CYS A 63 -0.77 -20.70 -3.13
N LYS A 64 -2.06 -20.99 -3.18
CA LYS A 64 -2.74 -21.35 -4.42
C LYS A 64 -3.19 -20.10 -5.16
N LEU A 65 -2.50 -19.73 -6.25
CA LEU A 65 -2.82 -18.54 -7.03
C LEU A 65 -4.24 -18.59 -7.61
N ASP A 66 -4.69 -19.77 -8.03
CA ASP A 66 -6.03 -19.99 -8.61
C ASP A 66 -7.12 -20.26 -7.55
N GLY A 67 -6.75 -20.38 -6.27
CA GLY A 67 -7.65 -20.63 -5.16
C GLY A 67 -8.46 -19.39 -4.79
N HIS A 68 -9.54 -19.63 -4.03
CA HIS A 68 -10.30 -18.59 -3.33
C HIS A 68 -9.79 -18.43 -1.88
N ASP A 69 -8.80 -19.22 -1.48
CA ASP A 69 -8.32 -19.25 -0.12
C ASP A 69 -7.57 -17.97 0.21
N SER A 70 -8.22 -17.17 1.02
CA SER A 70 -7.72 -15.96 1.64
C SER A 70 -7.09 -16.25 3.01
N SER A 71 -6.53 -17.44 3.21
CA SER A 71 -5.79 -17.75 4.43
C SER A 71 -4.40 -17.12 4.36
N TYR A 72 -4.38 -15.79 4.20
CA TYR A 72 -3.15 -15.02 4.37
C TYR A 72 -2.87 -14.91 5.86
N GLY A 73 -1.63 -15.11 6.22
CA GLY A 73 -1.15 -14.79 7.54
C GLY A 73 0.10 -13.96 7.43
N THR A 74 0.20 -12.92 8.20
CA THR A 74 1.49 -12.30 8.49
C THR A 74 2.06 -13.02 9.70
N ARG A 75 3.25 -13.58 9.61
CA ARG A 75 4.05 -13.84 10.80
C ARG A 75 4.66 -12.52 11.22
N HIS A 76 4.18 -11.98 12.32
CA HIS A 76 4.61 -10.67 12.83
C HIS A 76 6.10 -10.64 13.19
N ASP A 77 6.69 -11.78 13.46
CA ASP A 77 8.08 -12.01 13.82
C ASP A 77 9.01 -12.26 12.62
N GLU A 78 8.47 -12.64 11.47
CA GLU A 78 9.24 -12.83 10.24
C GLU A 78 9.13 -11.59 9.33
N LYS A 79 10.27 -11.18 8.77
CA LYS A 79 10.36 -10.05 7.84
C LYS A 79 10.71 -10.54 6.44
N THR A 80 10.39 -9.72 5.44
CA THR A 80 10.75 -9.97 4.05
C THR A 80 11.40 -8.74 3.44
N ASP A 81 12.42 -8.95 2.61
CA ASP A 81 13.10 -7.88 1.87
C ASP A 81 12.54 -7.71 0.46
N ALA A 82 11.80 -8.71 -0.03
CA ALA A 82 11.21 -8.72 -1.36
C ALA A 82 9.84 -9.40 -1.37
N VAL A 83 8.99 -8.94 -2.27
CA VAL A 83 7.71 -9.57 -2.57
C VAL A 83 7.60 -9.86 -4.05
N THR A 84 6.88 -10.95 -4.37
CA THR A 84 6.51 -11.29 -5.74
C THR A 84 5.07 -10.88 -6.00
N VAL A 85 4.88 -10.07 -7.02
CA VAL A 85 3.56 -9.73 -7.56
C VAL A 85 3.19 -10.74 -8.63
N TYR A 86 1.99 -11.28 -8.54
CA TYR A 86 1.42 -12.22 -9.51
C TYR A 86 0.20 -11.59 -10.16
N ALA A 87 0.18 -11.53 -11.49
CA ALA A 87 -0.96 -11.06 -12.25
C ALA A 87 -1.46 -12.16 -13.19
N ARG A 88 -2.77 -12.43 -13.14
CA ARG A 88 -3.41 -13.34 -14.09
C ARG A 88 -4.19 -12.57 -15.13
N THR A 89 -4.08 -13.03 -16.37
CA THR A 89 -4.90 -12.55 -17.46
C THR A 89 -5.83 -13.66 -17.99
N THR A 90 -7.01 -13.24 -18.41
CA THR A 90 -7.95 -14.06 -19.16
C THR A 90 -8.48 -13.22 -20.32
N ALA A 91 -8.35 -13.72 -21.53
CA ALA A 91 -8.70 -13.02 -22.77
C ALA A 91 -8.05 -11.62 -22.88
N GLY A 92 -6.80 -11.50 -22.43
CA GLY A 92 -6.02 -10.27 -22.48
C GLY A 92 -6.38 -9.23 -21.42
N LYS A 93 -7.21 -9.57 -20.44
CA LYS A 93 -7.62 -8.68 -19.34
C LYS A 93 -7.10 -9.23 -18.02
N VAL A 94 -6.55 -8.37 -17.18
CA VAL A 94 -6.18 -8.73 -15.81
C VAL A 94 -7.45 -9.02 -15.02
N ASP A 95 -7.54 -10.20 -14.43
CA ASP A 95 -8.69 -10.64 -13.66
C ASP A 95 -8.34 -11.07 -12.23
N ARG A 96 -7.04 -11.17 -11.91
CA ARG A 96 -6.57 -11.51 -10.57
C ARG A 96 -5.19 -10.96 -10.30
N LEU A 97 -4.99 -10.45 -9.11
CA LEU A 97 -3.70 -10.07 -8.54
C LEU A 97 -3.45 -10.82 -7.24
N ARG A 98 -2.18 -11.10 -6.95
CA ARG A 98 -1.72 -11.63 -5.68
C ARG A 98 -0.36 -11.02 -5.37
N VAL A 99 -0.05 -10.91 -4.08
CA VAL A 99 1.28 -10.53 -3.61
C VAL A 99 1.65 -11.42 -2.44
N TYR A 100 2.86 -11.93 -2.47
CA TYR A 100 3.42 -12.74 -1.39
C TYR A 100 4.89 -12.40 -1.20
N SER A 101 5.44 -12.72 -0.03
CA SER A 101 6.89 -12.66 0.15
C SER A 101 7.59 -13.57 -0.87
N ALA A 102 8.70 -13.12 -1.44
CA ALA A 102 9.39 -13.84 -2.52
C ALA A 102 9.84 -15.27 -2.14
N THR A 103 9.95 -15.55 -0.85
CA THR A 103 10.29 -16.88 -0.33
C THR A 103 9.10 -17.80 -0.12
N CYS A 104 7.87 -17.33 -0.32
CA CYS A 104 6.67 -18.14 -0.11
C CYS A 104 6.51 -19.19 -1.21
N PRO A 105 6.23 -20.46 -0.88
CA PRO A 105 5.88 -21.43 -1.89
C PRO A 105 4.53 -21.10 -2.53
N VAL A 106 4.47 -21.11 -3.85
CA VAL A 106 3.24 -20.85 -4.62
C VAL A 106 2.93 -21.99 -5.56
N GLU A 107 1.64 -22.21 -5.81
CA GLU A 107 1.11 -23.17 -6.77
C GLU A 107 0.15 -22.48 -7.72
N ALA A 108 0.29 -22.74 -9.02
CA ALA A 108 -0.64 -22.33 -10.06
C ALA A 108 -1.00 -23.52 -10.95
N ARG A 109 -2.19 -23.47 -11.58
CA ARG A 109 -2.63 -24.51 -12.52
C ARG A 109 -1.90 -24.45 -13.85
N THR A 110 -1.40 -23.29 -14.21
CA THR A 110 -0.63 -23.04 -15.44
C THR A 110 0.76 -22.54 -15.10
N PRO A 111 1.75 -22.69 -15.97
CA PRO A 111 3.07 -22.09 -15.79
C PRO A 111 2.97 -20.59 -15.52
N ILE A 112 3.89 -20.10 -14.69
CA ILE A 112 4.03 -18.68 -14.37
C ILE A 112 5.20 -18.15 -15.17
N GLU A 113 4.99 -17.08 -15.95
CA GLU A 113 6.06 -16.40 -16.71
C GLU A 113 6.69 -15.34 -15.79
N ASP A 114 7.95 -15.53 -15.49
CA ASP A 114 8.70 -14.55 -14.70
C ASP A 114 9.22 -13.40 -15.57
N GLN A 115 9.16 -12.16 -15.06
CA GLN A 115 9.53 -10.95 -15.79
C GLN A 115 10.42 -10.05 -14.94
N ALA A 116 11.31 -9.34 -15.60
CA ALA A 116 12.08 -8.27 -15.01
C ALA A 116 11.27 -6.97 -15.08
N VAL A 117 10.69 -6.54 -13.94
CA VAL A 117 9.93 -5.30 -13.79
C VAL A 117 10.55 -4.52 -12.63
N THR A 118 10.85 -3.25 -12.82
CA THR A 118 11.38 -2.41 -11.75
C THR A 118 10.29 -2.07 -10.72
N SER A 119 10.68 -1.71 -9.50
CA SER A 119 9.74 -1.29 -8.45
C SER A 119 8.84 -0.14 -8.91
N ASP A 120 9.40 0.84 -9.63
CA ASP A 120 8.65 1.98 -10.14
C ASP A 120 7.67 1.63 -11.26
N GLU A 121 8.04 0.72 -12.16
CA GLU A 121 7.15 0.21 -13.21
C GLU A 121 5.99 -0.56 -12.60
N SER A 122 6.29 -1.44 -11.65
CA SER A 122 5.30 -2.19 -10.89
C SER A 122 4.34 -1.25 -10.15
N ALA A 123 4.85 -0.25 -9.43
CA ALA A 123 4.02 0.70 -8.69
C ALA A 123 3.11 1.51 -9.62
N ARG A 124 3.61 2.03 -10.75
CA ARG A 124 2.79 2.75 -11.74
C ARG A 124 1.69 1.86 -12.31
N TRP A 125 2.03 0.64 -12.64
CA TRP A 125 1.08 -0.32 -13.19
C TRP A 125 -0.02 -0.66 -12.18
N LEU A 126 0.33 -0.91 -10.90
CA LEU A 126 -0.64 -1.18 -9.82
C LEU A 126 -1.56 0.02 -9.57
N ILE A 127 -1.03 1.25 -9.57
CA ILE A 127 -1.83 2.48 -9.46
C ILE A 127 -2.85 2.56 -10.61
N ALA A 128 -2.45 2.19 -11.83
CA ALA A 128 -3.35 2.15 -12.97
C ALA A 128 -4.46 1.08 -12.81
N GLN A 129 -4.16 -0.08 -12.19
CA GLN A 129 -5.18 -1.10 -11.89
C GLN A 129 -6.22 -0.58 -10.88
N VAL A 130 -5.80 0.21 -9.87
CA VAL A 130 -6.73 0.85 -8.94
C VAL A 130 -7.61 1.87 -9.68
N ALA A 131 -7.01 2.74 -10.48
CA ALA A 131 -7.73 3.78 -11.23
C ALA A 131 -8.71 3.21 -12.29
N ALA A 132 -8.51 1.98 -12.74
CA ALA A 132 -9.42 1.29 -13.66
C ALA A 132 -10.67 0.71 -12.96
N ALA A 133 -10.75 0.77 -11.63
CA ALA A 133 -11.94 0.36 -10.90
C ALA A 133 -13.07 1.38 -11.14
N ASP A 134 -14.20 0.89 -11.60
CA ASP A 134 -15.42 1.66 -11.75
C ASP A 134 -16.43 1.28 -10.65
N SER A 135 -17.53 2.04 -10.56
CA SER A 135 -18.61 1.79 -9.61
C SER A 135 -19.30 0.45 -9.82
N ASP A 136 -19.14 -0.17 -10.98
CA ASP A 136 -19.68 -1.49 -11.33
C ASP A 136 -18.80 -2.60 -10.73
N ALA A 137 -18.87 -2.63 -9.56
CA ALA A 137 -18.61 -3.52 -8.48
C ALA A 137 -18.03 -4.91 -8.75
N GLY A 138 -17.70 -5.71 -8.03
CA GLY A 138 -17.39 -7.12 -8.02
C GLY A 138 -15.93 -7.42 -8.39
N ALA A 139 -15.65 -7.82 -9.61
CA ALA A 139 -14.33 -8.30 -10.00
C ALA A 139 -13.28 -7.20 -10.05
N ARG A 140 -13.59 -6.02 -10.62
CA ARG A 140 -12.67 -4.89 -10.70
C ARG A 140 -12.37 -4.26 -9.35
N ARG A 141 -13.37 -4.20 -8.46
CA ARG A 141 -13.15 -3.71 -7.09
C ARG A 141 -12.20 -4.63 -6.32
N ARG A 142 -12.37 -5.96 -6.43
CA ARG A 142 -11.41 -6.92 -5.84
C ARG A 142 -10.02 -6.78 -6.41
N LEU A 143 -9.92 -6.54 -7.73
CA LEU A 143 -8.62 -6.31 -8.37
C LEU A 143 -7.95 -5.04 -7.84
N ALA A 144 -8.71 -3.96 -7.66
CA ALA A 144 -8.19 -2.72 -7.07
C ALA A 144 -7.75 -2.91 -5.61
N ASP A 145 -8.49 -3.70 -4.82
CA ASP A 145 -8.12 -4.05 -3.45
C ASP A 145 -6.81 -4.83 -3.41
N ASP A 146 -6.69 -5.85 -4.27
CA ASP A 146 -5.46 -6.65 -4.41
C ASP A 146 -4.28 -5.77 -4.89
N ALA A 147 -4.54 -4.80 -5.78
CA ALA A 147 -3.54 -3.86 -6.26
C ALA A 147 -3.06 -2.89 -5.17
N LEU A 148 -3.96 -2.38 -4.33
CA LEU A 148 -3.60 -1.56 -3.17
C LEU A 148 -2.74 -2.33 -2.17
N ALA A 149 -3.10 -3.58 -1.89
CA ALA A 149 -2.32 -4.46 -1.03
C ALA A 149 -0.92 -4.72 -1.60
N ALA A 150 -0.82 -5.01 -2.91
CA ALA A 150 0.46 -5.20 -3.56
C ALA A 150 1.29 -3.89 -3.54
N LEU A 151 0.68 -2.75 -3.85
CA LEU A 151 1.35 -1.44 -3.85
C LEU A 151 1.93 -1.10 -2.48
N SER A 152 1.22 -1.41 -1.39
CA SER A 152 1.67 -1.14 -0.02
C SER A 152 2.92 -1.90 0.37
N MET A 153 3.20 -3.02 -0.28
CA MET A 153 4.40 -3.83 0.01
C MET A 153 5.65 -3.30 -0.70
N HIS A 154 5.53 -2.39 -1.67
CA HIS A 154 6.67 -1.88 -2.43
C HIS A 154 7.53 -0.91 -1.60
N ARG A 155 8.85 -1.03 -1.76
CA ARG A 155 9.79 -0.01 -1.31
C ARG A 155 9.78 1.15 -2.29
N GLY A 156 9.79 2.38 -1.76
CA GLY A 156 10.01 3.60 -2.54
C GLY A 156 8.89 4.62 -2.46
N ASP A 157 9.27 5.85 -2.81
CA ASP A 157 8.38 7.01 -2.69
C ASP A 157 7.18 6.92 -3.62
N LEU A 158 7.35 6.35 -4.82
CA LEU A 158 6.27 6.27 -5.80
C LEU A 158 5.08 5.44 -5.30
N ALA A 159 5.34 4.34 -4.61
CA ALA A 159 4.29 3.49 -4.03
C ALA A 159 3.58 4.22 -2.89
N ARG A 160 4.34 4.83 -1.97
CA ARG A 160 3.82 5.63 -0.87
C ARG A 160 2.97 6.80 -1.38
N ASP A 161 3.52 7.61 -2.28
CA ASP A 161 2.84 8.77 -2.86
C ASP A 161 1.60 8.36 -3.66
N GLY A 162 1.65 7.18 -4.31
CA GLY A 162 0.52 6.56 -4.97
C GLY A 162 -0.62 6.26 -3.99
N LEU A 163 -0.33 5.65 -2.83
CA LEU A 163 -1.32 5.40 -1.79
C LEU A 163 -1.93 6.71 -1.26
N ILE A 164 -1.09 7.73 -0.99
CA ILE A 164 -1.56 9.05 -0.54
C ILE A 164 -2.46 9.70 -1.60
N LYS A 165 -2.08 9.64 -2.87
CA LYS A 165 -2.87 10.20 -3.97
C LYS A 165 -4.23 9.49 -4.10
N ILE A 166 -4.26 8.16 -4.03
CA ILE A 166 -5.51 7.39 -4.08
C ILE A 166 -6.38 7.74 -2.88
N GLY A 167 -5.82 7.76 -1.67
CA GLY A 167 -6.53 8.14 -0.46
C GLY A 167 -7.13 9.54 -0.50
N ASN A 168 -6.49 10.49 -1.17
CA ASN A 168 -6.99 11.87 -1.27
C ASN A 168 -8.00 12.11 -2.40
N ALA A 169 -7.92 11.37 -3.49
CA ALA A 169 -8.56 11.78 -4.74
C ALA A 169 -9.33 10.70 -5.49
N ASP A 170 -9.30 9.43 -5.05
CA ASP A 170 -10.08 8.39 -5.71
C ASP A 170 -11.59 8.69 -5.58
N PRO A 171 -12.38 8.56 -6.65
CA PRO A 171 -13.82 8.82 -6.60
C PRO A 171 -14.57 7.85 -5.70
N LEU A 172 -14.02 6.64 -5.46
CA LEU A 172 -14.65 5.62 -4.63
C LEU A 172 -14.16 5.71 -3.17
N GLY A 173 -15.04 6.07 -2.26
CA GLY A 173 -14.74 6.19 -0.83
C GLY A 173 -14.09 4.95 -0.23
N ASP A 174 -14.56 3.77 -0.61
CA ASP A 174 -13.98 2.50 -0.16
C ASP A 174 -12.49 2.37 -0.53
N LEU A 175 -12.10 2.80 -1.75
CA LEU A 175 -10.70 2.74 -2.18
C LEU A 175 -9.86 3.78 -1.44
N ARG A 176 -10.43 4.98 -1.16
CA ARG A 176 -9.76 5.96 -0.30
C ARG A 176 -9.50 5.40 1.10
N SER A 177 -10.51 4.79 1.73
CA SER A 177 -10.37 4.16 3.06
C SER A 177 -9.31 3.07 3.08
N LYS A 178 -9.29 2.21 2.06
CA LYS A 178 -8.31 1.13 1.93
C LYS A 178 -6.89 1.66 1.68
N ALA A 179 -6.76 2.71 0.90
CA ALA A 179 -5.45 3.36 0.68
C ALA A 179 -4.88 3.89 1.99
N TRP A 180 -5.70 4.49 2.86
CA TRP A 180 -5.27 4.94 4.19
C TRP A 180 -4.88 3.78 5.10
N PHE A 181 -5.66 2.70 5.09
CA PHE A 181 -5.31 1.49 5.83
C PHE A 181 -3.96 0.92 5.40
N TRP A 182 -3.75 0.75 4.10
CA TRP A 182 -2.50 0.21 3.57
C TRP A 182 -1.32 1.15 3.79
N LEU A 183 -1.51 2.46 3.68
CA LEU A 183 -0.47 3.45 4.00
C LEU A 183 -0.03 3.34 5.46
N ALA A 184 -0.97 3.18 6.40
CA ALA A 184 -0.65 3.01 7.81
C ALA A 184 0.23 1.77 8.05
N MET A 185 -0.06 0.67 7.35
CA MET A 185 0.68 -0.60 7.47
C MET A 185 2.13 -0.50 7.02
N THR A 186 2.48 0.45 6.14
CA THR A 186 3.87 0.68 5.72
C THR A 186 4.73 1.30 6.82
N GLY A 187 4.13 1.93 7.82
CA GLY A 187 4.83 2.69 8.85
C GLY A 187 5.56 3.94 8.33
N ALA A 188 5.30 4.39 7.09
CA ALA A 188 5.93 5.56 6.49
C ALA A 188 5.84 6.78 7.41
N SER A 189 6.88 7.63 7.42
CA SER A 189 7.00 8.74 8.37
C SER A 189 5.89 9.79 8.24
N ASP A 190 5.38 10.00 7.03
CA ASP A 190 4.32 10.95 6.69
C ASP A 190 2.90 10.36 6.74
N ALA A 191 2.77 9.04 6.95
CA ALA A 191 1.47 8.36 7.01
C ALA A 191 0.55 8.96 8.08
N GLU A 192 1.08 9.25 9.29
CA GLU A 192 0.30 9.84 10.38
C GLU A 192 -0.33 11.18 9.99
N SER A 193 0.45 12.07 9.37
CA SER A 193 -0.05 13.38 8.96
C SER A 193 -1.08 13.30 7.84
N ALA A 194 -0.85 12.45 6.85
CA ALA A 194 -1.74 12.25 5.72
C ALA A 194 -3.09 11.66 6.18
N ILE A 195 -3.05 10.60 6.99
CA ILE A 195 -4.27 9.96 7.52
C ILE A 195 -5.02 10.89 8.47
N SER A 196 -4.33 11.64 9.35
CA SER A 196 -4.96 12.64 10.21
C SER A 196 -5.62 13.77 9.42
N ALA A 197 -5.08 14.14 8.24
CA ALA A 197 -5.74 15.07 7.35
C ALA A 197 -7.04 14.48 6.77
N ALA A 198 -7.05 13.20 6.40
CA ALA A 198 -8.24 12.50 5.93
C ALA A 198 -9.34 12.44 7.00
N VAL A 199 -8.99 12.14 8.26
CA VAL A 199 -9.92 12.18 9.41
C VAL A 199 -10.66 13.52 9.49
N ARG A 200 -9.99 14.64 9.15
CA ARG A 200 -10.58 15.99 9.25
C ARG A 200 -11.30 16.45 7.99
N LYS A 201 -10.87 16.01 6.81
CA LYS A 201 -11.15 16.71 5.54
C LYS A 201 -11.83 15.85 4.47
N ASP A 202 -11.84 14.52 4.60
CA ASP A 202 -12.50 13.71 3.59
C ASP A 202 -13.98 14.09 3.50
N PRO A 203 -14.55 14.26 2.31
CA PRO A 203 -15.96 14.64 2.15
C PRO A 203 -16.94 13.56 2.63
N ASP A 204 -16.50 12.31 2.70
CA ASP A 204 -17.32 11.17 3.09
C ASP A 204 -17.11 10.84 4.58
N ASP A 205 -18.21 10.83 5.35
CA ASP A 205 -18.20 10.51 6.77
C ASP A 205 -17.62 9.12 7.05
N HIS A 206 -17.97 8.15 6.22
CA HIS A 206 -17.47 6.78 6.38
C HIS A 206 -15.94 6.71 6.17
N VAL A 207 -15.42 7.43 5.17
CA VAL A 207 -13.96 7.50 4.95
C VAL A 207 -13.26 8.16 6.14
N ARG A 208 -13.84 9.25 6.69
CA ARG A 208 -13.28 9.88 7.91
C ARG A 208 -13.22 8.91 9.09
N GLU A 209 -14.24 8.09 9.25
CA GLU A 209 -14.29 7.09 10.32
C GLU A 209 -13.30 5.94 10.09
N GLU A 210 -13.17 5.46 8.85
CA GLU A 210 -12.19 4.44 8.49
C GLU A 210 -10.74 4.97 8.56
N ALA A 211 -10.53 6.26 8.33
CA ALA A 211 -9.23 6.89 8.56
C ALA A 211 -8.85 6.87 10.07
N VAL A 212 -9.82 7.00 11.00
CA VAL A 212 -9.54 6.79 12.44
C VAL A 212 -9.10 5.34 12.71
N PHE A 213 -9.71 4.35 12.03
CA PHE A 213 -9.23 2.98 12.12
C PHE A 213 -7.80 2.84 11.57
N ALA A 214 -7.51 3.47 10.42
CA ALA A 214 -6.16 3.45 9.85
C ALA A 214 -5.11 4.01 10.82
N LEU A 215 -5.42 5.05 11.61
CA LEU A 215 -4.52 5.55 12.66
C LEU A 215 -4.15 4.47 13.68
N SER A 216 -5.04 3.53 13.99
CA SER A 216 -4.76 2.41 14.91
C SER A 216 -3.79 1.38 14.33
N ARG A 217 -3.53 1.42 13.02
CA ARG A 217 -2.59 0.52 12.32
C ARG A 217 -1.19 1.10 12.19
N LEU A 218 -0.98 2.35 12.52
CA LEU A 218 0.35 2.94 12.62
C LEU A 218 1.17 2.23 13.72
N PRO A 219 2.53 2.30 13.65
CA PRO A 219 3.37 1.84 14.74
C PRO A 219 2.86 2.35 16.10
N GLU A 220 2.86 1.48 17.11
CA GLU A 220 2.08 1.61 18.34
C GLU A 220 2.14 3.00 19.00
N GLU A 221 3.33 3.56 19.21
CA GLU A 221 3.49 4.89 19.83
C GLU A 221 2.88 6.01 18.96
N ARG A 222 3.05 5.92 17.65
CA ARG A 222 2.50 6.90 16.70
C ARG A 222 0.99 6.80 16.62
N GLY A 223 0.47 5.58 16.50
CA GLY A 223 -0.96 5.31 16.46
C GLY A 223 -1.66 5.79 17.74
N THR A 224 -1.11 5.45 18.89
CA THR A 224 -1.65 5.88 20.20
C THR A 224 -1.71 7.41 20.31
N ARG A 225 -0.61 8.12 19.94
CA ARG A 225 -0.59 9.59 19.95
C ARG A 225 -1.65 10.19 19.05
N ALA A 226 -1.75 9.69 17.81
CA ALA A 226 -2.70 10.19 16.83
C ALA A 226 -4.16 9.94 17.26
N LEU A 227 -4.43 8.79 17.86
CA LEU A 227 -5.77 8.46 18.39
C LEU A 227 -6.13 9.33 19.60
N ILE A 228 -5.20 9.59 20.55
CA ILE A 228 -5.43 10.51 21.66
C ILE A 228 -5.76 11.91 21.13
N ALA A 229 -4.94 12.43 20.20
CA ALA A 229 -5.19 13.72 19.58
C ALA A 229 -6.56 13.78 18.88
N THR A 230 -6.97 12.69 18.20
CA THR A 230 -8.29 12.57 17.57
C THR A 230 -9.42 12.55 18.60
N ALA A 231 -9.25 11.85 19.71
CA ALA A 231 -10.26 11.77 20.77
C ALA A 231 -10.48 13.13 21.48
N GLU A 232 -9.44 13.94 21.59
CA GLU A 232 -9.47 15.26 22.24
C GLU A 232 -9.89 16.41 21.30
N ASP A 233 -9.85 16.21 19.98
CA ASP A 233 -10.16 17.25 18.99
C ASP A 233 -11.67 17.55 18.95
N GLN A 234 -12.06 18.66 19.59
CA GLN A 234 -13.46 19.09 19.66
C GLN A 234 -14.04 19.56 18.32
N SER A 235 -13.21 19.77 17.30
CA SER A 235 -13.66 20.10 15.94
C SER A 235 -14.19 18.87 15.18
N LEU A 236 -13.84 17.66 15.63
CA LEU A 236 -14.29 16.41 15.03
C LEU A 236 -15.69 16.01 15.55
N SER A 237 -16.38 15.20 14.76
CA SER A 237 -17.68 14.67 15.15
C SER A 237 -17.57 13.81 16.44
N ARG A 238 -18.66 13.72 17.18
CA ARG A 238 -18.71 12.85 18.35
C ARG A 238 -18.38 11.40 17.99
N GLU A 239 -18.78 10.95 16.80
CA GLU A 239 -18.58 9.59 16.35
C GLU A 239 -17.12 9.29 16.07
N GLN A 240 -16.41 10.20 15.41
CA GLN A 240 -14.95 10.07 15.20
C GLN A 240 -14.19 10.01 16.53
N ARG A 241 -14.53 10.88 17.49
CA ARG A 241 -13.90 10.87 18.82
C ARG A 241 -14.16 9.57 19.58
N LYS A 242 -15.40 9.05 19.56
CA LYS A 242 -15.73 7.75 20.16
C LYS A 242 -14.96 6.60 19.51
N ARG A 243 -14.84 6.61 18.18
CA ARG A 243 -14.10 5.60 17.45
C ARG A 243 -12.61 5.62 17.81
N ALA A 244 -12.03 6.82 18.02
CA ALA A 244 -10.67 6.93 18.53
C ALA A 244 -10.51 6.34 19.93
N VAL A 245 -11.45 6.64 20.87
CA VAL A 245 -11.47 6.02 22.20
C VAL A 245 -11.63 4.50 22.13
N PHE A 246 -12.49 4.01 21.22
CA PHE A 246 -12.64 2.57 21.00
C PHE A 246 -11.31 1.91 20.58
N TRP A 247 -10.59 2.48 19.62
CA TRP A 247 -9.31 1.92 19.18
C TRP A 247 -8.21 2.06 20.23
N LEU A 248 -8.24 3.10 21.06
CA LEU A 248 -7.36 3.20 22.24
C LEU A 248 -7.63 2.08 23.25
N SER A 249 -8.88 1.67 23.44
CA SER A 249 -9.23 0.55 24.32
C SER A 249 -8.78 -0.82 23.81
N GLN A 250 -8.44 -0.93 22.53
CA GLN A 250 -7.88 -2.15 21.93
C GLN A 250 -6.34 -2.15 21.89
N SER A 251 -5.70 -1.06 22.35
CA SER A 251 -4.25 -0.92 22.38
C SER A 251 -3.70 -1.40 23.73
N GLU A 252 -2.55 -2.09 23.69
CA GLU A 252 -1.82 -2.48 24.90
C GLU A 252 -0.85 -1.39 25.39
N SER A 253 -0.83 -0.23 24.72
CA SER A 253 0.05 0.89 25.05
C SER A 253 -0.25 1.45 26.44
N GLY A 254 0.79 1.63 27.26
CA GLY A 254 0.67 2.28 28.57
C GLY A 254 0.12 3.71 28.47
N ALA A 255 0.40 4.43 27.38
CA ALA A 255 -0.14 5.77 27.14
C ALA A 255 -1.65 5.73 26.82
N ALA A 256 -2.14 4.71 26.12
CA ALA A 256 -3.57 4.51 25.91
C ALA A 256 -4.30 4.22 27.22
N LEU A 257 -3.75 3.33 28.05
CA LEU A 257 -4.31 3.01 29.36
C LEU A 257 -4.38 4.25 30.25
N ALA A 258 -3.29 5.02 30.36
CA ALA A 258 -3.25 6.25 31.17
C ALA A 258 -4.27 7.30 30.67
N TYR A 259 -4.47 7.39 29.35
CA TYR A 259 -5.50 8.27 28.78
C TYR A 259 -6.90 7.82 29.17
N LEU A 260 -7.22 6.52 29.05
CA LEU A 260 -8.53 5.96 29.40
C LEU A 260 -8.84 6.13 30.90
N ASP A 261 -7.89 5.88 31.80
CA ASP A 261 -8.03 6.09 33.22
C ASP A 261 -8.37 7.57 33.55
N ARG A 262 -7.69 8.50 32.89
CA ARG A 262 -7.93 9.94 33.05
C ARG A 262 -9.35 10.35 32.66
N ILE A 263 -9.85 9.89 31.51
CA ILE A 263 -11.21 10.26 31.06
C ILE A 263 -12.31 9.59 31.90
N LEU A 264 -12.07 8.37 32.38
CA LEU A 264 -13.00 7.69 33.32
C LEU A 264 -13.07 8.38 34.66
N ALA A 265 -11.93 8.80 35.23
CA ALA A 265 -11.88 9.54 36.48
C ALA A 265 -12.55 10.93 36.38
N ALA A 266 -12.51 11.56 35.19
CA ALA A 266 -13.14 12.86 34.95
C ALA A 266 -14.66 12.78 34.71
N THR A 267 -15.21 11.58 34.47
CA THR A 267 -16.65 11.39 34.24
C THR A 267 -17.36 11.23 35.58
N PRO A 268 -18.18 12.19 36.03
CA PRO A 268 -18.91 12.04 37.29
C PRO A 268 -19.82 10.82 37.21
N ALA A 269 -19.78 9.97 38.24
CA ALA A 269 -20.69 8.84 38.36
C ALA A 269 -22.13 9.37 38.31
N THR A 270 -22.83 9.20 37.21
CA THR A 270 -24.28 9.42 37.14
C THR A 270 -24.93 8.38 38.04
N ARG A 271 -25.38 8.82 39.19
CA ARG A 271 -26.26 8.07 40.08
C ARG A 271 -27.68 8.01 39.51
#